data_aab8166853958c31ab37c920fa31554f
#
_entry.id   aab8166853958c31ab37c920fa31554f
#
_cell.length_a   1.000
_cell.length_b   1.000
_cell.length_c   1.000
_cell.angle_alpha   90.00
_cell.angle_beta   90.00
_cell.angle_gamma   90.00
#
_symmetry.space_group_name_H-M   'P 1'
#
loop_
_entity.id
_entity.type
_entity.pdbx_description
1 polymer ?
#
loop_
_entity_poly.entity_id
_entity_poly.type
_entity_poly.pdbx_seq_one_letter_code
_entity_poly.pdbx_strand_id
1 'polypeptide(L)'
;MPRKINATLDVPHWPAPRRLARGGLHRMAWRDMGRGEPWLLLHGGPGSGCSPALLAPFDLARQRVIAPDQRGAGDSRPSGRTAANHLAALVADLEALRRHLGLERWSLLGGSWGTVVALAYARQHPDRVARLVLRGAFA
;
A
#
# COMPACT_ATOMS: atom_id res chain seq x y z
N MET A 1 30.63 -4.95 22.86
CA MET A 1 30.08 -6.10 22.24
C MET A 1 29.10 -5.76 21.17
N PRO A 2 29.36 -6.26 20.03
CA PRO A 2 28.42 -5.99 18.99
C PRO A 2 27.06 -6.57 19.37
N ARG A 3 26.12 -5.70 19.34
CA ARG A 3 24.79 -6.15 19.59
C ARG A 3 24.43 -7.19 18.53
N LYS A 4 23.95 -8.26 18.99
CA LYS A 4 23.52 -9.30 18.10
C LYS A 4 22.32 -8.75 17.35
N ILE A 5 22.60 -8.14 16.25
CA ILE A 5 21.53 -7.60 15.45
C ILE A 5 20.85 -8.73 14.75
N ASN A 6 19.70 -9.06 15.19
CA ASN A 6 18.89 -10.02 14.47
C ASN A 6 17.80 -9.26 13.74
N ALA A 7 17.12 -9.96 12.87
CA ALA A 7 16.11 -9.36 12.01
C ALA A 7 15.03 -8.64 12.81
N THR A 8 14.69 -9.14 13.99
CA THR A 8 13.61 -8.55 14.76
C THR A 8 13.97 -7.18 15.31
N LEU A 9 15.26 -6.93 15.59
CA LEU A 9 15.68 -5.63 16.08
C LEU A 9 15.76 -4.59 14.96
N ASP A 10 15.92 -5.05 13.74
CA ASP A 10 16.06 -4.16 12.58
C ASP A 10 14.76 -4.03 11.78
N VAL A 11 13.74 -4.78 12.15
CA VAL A 11 12.45 -4.71 11.47
C VAL A 11 11.77 -3.40 11.84
N PRO A 12 11.31 -2.62 10.87
CA PRO A 12 10.56 -1.41 11.17
C PRO A 12 9.32 -1.71 11.98
N HIS A 13 8.95 -0.75 12.82
CA HIS A 13 7.71 -0.85 13.57
C HIS A 13 6.53 -1.01 12.61
N TRP A 14 5.66 -1.96 12.91
CA TRP A 14 4.45 -2.20 12.12
C TRP A 14 3.25 -1.75 12.93
N PRO A 15 2.74 -0.55 12.67
CA PRO A 15 1.65 -0.01 13.49
C PRO A 15 0.35 -0.74 13.28
N ALA A 16 -0.54 -0.62 14.24
CA ALA A 16 -1.91 -1.08 14.04
C ALA A 16 -2.54 -0.33 12.88
N PRO A 17 -3.40 -0.99 12.09
CA PRO A 17 -4.00 -0.33 10.94
C PRO A 17 -5.06 0.68 11.36
N ARG A 18 -5.19 1.72 10.56
CA ARG A 18 -6.37 2.57 10.54
C ARG A 18 -7.31 2.04 9.46
N ARG A 19 -8.55 2.46 9.49
CA ARG A 19 -9.53 2.00 8.52
C ARG A 19 -10.29 3.16 7.91
N LEU A 20 -10.55 3.03 6.62
CA LEU A 20 -11.29 4.00 5.84
C LEU A 20 -12.54 3.33 5.29
N ALA A 21 -13.70 3.91 5.54
CA ALA A 21 -14.96 3.41 4.99
C ALA A 21 -14.99 3.58 3.48
N ARG A 22 -15.36 2.53 2.76
CA ARG A 22 -15.35 2.52 1.30
C ARG A 22 -16.69 2.12 0.68
N GLY A 23 -17.76 2.34 1.40
CA GLY A 23 -19.10 2.02 0.93
C GLY A 23 -19.57 0.68 1.45
N GLY A 24 -20.85 0.60 1.80
CA GLY A 24 -21.42 -0.59 2.40
C GLY A 24 -20.61 -1.04 3.61
N LEU A 25 -20.21 -2.29 3.61
CA LEU A 25 -19.44 -2.87 4.70
C LEU A 25 -17.93 -2.79 4.47
N HIS A 26 -17.49 -2.23 3.34
CA HIS A 26 -16.07 -2.18 3.05
C HIS A 26 -15.33 -1.18 3.92
N ARG A 27 -14.28 -1.67 4.57
CA ARG A 27 -13.38 -0.87 5.39
C ARG A 27 -11.96 -1.22 4.95
N MET A 28 -11.28 -0.29 4.34
CA MET A 28 -9.91 -0.51 3.88
C MET A 28 -8.96 -0.20 5.04
N ALA A 29 -8.17 -1.20 5.43
CA ALA A 29 -7.12 -1.03 6.43
C ALA A 29 -5.89 -0.42 5.76
N TRP A 30 -5.21 0.47 6.46
CA TRP A 30 -3.99 1.08 5.95
C TRP A 30 -3.07 1.49 7.09
N ARG A 31 -1.78 1.55 6.77
CA ARG A 31 -0.75 1.95 7.73
C ARG A 31 0.06 3.08 7.15
N ASP A 32 0.65 3.88 8.05
CA ASP A 32 1.38 5.08 7.68
C ASP A 32 2.68 5.08 8.51
N MET A 33 3.81 5.03 7.83
CA MET A 33 5.11 4.91 8.47
C MET A 33 6.11 5.85 7.84
N GLY A 34 7.07 6.27 8.67
CA GLY A 34 8.13 7.14 8.19
C GLY A 34 7.69 8.58 8.02
N ARG A 35 8.55 9.34 7.37
CA ARG A 35 8.31 10.77 7.11
C ARG A 35 9.07 11.20 5.88
N GLY A 36 8.60 12.24 5.25
CA GLY A 36 9.21 12.78 4.05
C GLY A 36 8.34 12.56 2.84
N GLU A 37 8.96 12.20 1.73
CA GLU A 37 8.27 12.02 0.47
C GLU A 37 7.27 10.87 0.55
N PRO A 38 6.01 11.10 0.18
CA PRO A 38 4.99 10.06 0.31
C PRO A 38 5.08 9.00 -0.78
N TRP A 39 5.00 7.76 -0.35
CA TRP A 39 4.99 6.57 -1.20
C TRP A 39 3.79 5.71 -0.89
N LEU A 40 3.13 5.23 -1.93
CA LEU A 40 2.07 4.23 -1.83
C LEU A 40 2.68 2.87 -2.12
N LEU A 41 2.59 1.96 -1.16
CA LEU A 41 3.10 0.60 -1.28
C LEU A 41 1.95 -0.35 -1.62
N LEU A 42 2.03 -0.99 -2.77
CA LEU A 42 1.00 -1.89 -3.27
C LEU A 42 1.48 -3.33 -3.24
N HIS A 43 0.89 -4.11 -2.34
CA HIS A 43 1.29 -5.49 -2.12
C HIS A 43 0.87 -6.42 -3.25
N GLY A 44 1.47 -7.59 -3.25
CA GLY A 44 1.18 -8.63 -4.22
C GLY A 44 -0.05 -9.45 -3.86
N GLY A 45 -0.14 -10.55 -4.45
CA GLY A 45 -1.26 -11.46 -4.33
C GLY A 45 -1.88 -11.69 -5.69
N PRO A 46 -3.20 -11.47 -5.84
CA PRO A 46 -4.12 -10.73 -4.95
C PRO A 46 -4.38 -11.44 -3.64
N GLY A 47 -4.72 -10.64 -2.64
CA GLY A 47 -5.15 -11.16 -1.36
C GLY A 47 -4.08 -11.33 -0.29
N SER A 48 -2.82 -11.02 -0.61
CA SER A 48 -1.72 -11.22 0.35
C SER A 48 -1.75 -10.25 1.53
N GLY A 49 -2.13 -9.01 1.29
CA GLY A 49 -2.00 -7.94 2.29
C GLY A 49 -0.57 -7.43 2.39
N CYS A 50 -0.39 -6.31 3.07
CA CYS A 50 0.93 -5.76 3.33
C CYS A 50 1.58 -6.42 4.53
N SER A 51 2.90 -6.41 4.56
CA SER A 51 3.70 -6.94 5.65
C SER A 51 4.93 -6.08 5.87
N PRO A 52 5.55 -6.16 7.06
CA PRO A 52 6.76 -5.38 7.34
C PRO A 52 7.90 -5.64 6.37
N ALA A 53 8.00 -6.85 5.83
CA ALA A 53 9.07 -7.20 4.89
C ALA A 53 9.04 -6.33 3.63
N LEU A 54 7.88 -5.84 3.25
CA LEU A 54 7.74 -4.99 2.07
C LEU A 54 8.33 -3.59 2.26
N LEU A 55 8.69 -3.23 3.49
CA LEU A 55 9.33 -1.94 3.78
C LEU A 55 10.81 -1.92 3.47
N ALA A 56 11.42 -3.07 3.16
CA ALA A 56 12.88 -3.16 2.98
C ALA A 56 13.46 -2.15 1.99
N PRO A 57 12.81 -1.82 0.86
CA PRO A 57 13.37 -0.87 -0.08
C PRO A 57 13.35 0.58 0.39
N PHE A 58 12.66 0.89 1.49
CA PHE A 58 12.42 2.28 1.90
C PHE A 58 13.35 2.74 3.00
N ASP A 59 13.69 4.03 2.94
CA ASP A 59 14.35 4.74 4.04
C ASP A 59 13.29 5.59 4.74
N LEU A 60 12.81 5.10 5.88
CA LEU A 60 11.70 5.72 6.59
C LEU A 60 12.07 7.06 7.25
N ALA A 61 13.34 7.42 7.26
CA ALA A 61 13.76 8.75 7.71
C ALA A 61 13.50 9.81 6.63
N ARG A 62 13.39 9.39 5.38
CA ARG A 62 13.22 10.29 4.23
C ARG A 62 11.97 10.01 3.41
N GLN A 63 11.37 8.85 3.62
CA GLN A 63 10.21 8.42 2.86
C GLN A 63 9.09 8.05 3.82
N ARG A 64 7.92 8.60 3.54
CA ARG A 64 6.70 8.25 4.24
C ARG A 64 6.00 7.18 3.42
N VAL A 65 5.74 6.04 4.01
CA VAL A 65 5.12 4.92 3.31
C VAL A 65 3.70 4.73 3.79
N ILE A 66 2.79 4.78 2.85
CA ILE A 66 1.38 4.48 3.05
C ILE A 66 1.14 3.08 2.51
N ALA A 67 0.75 2.17 3.39
CA ALA A 67 0.63 0.74 3.06
C ALA A 67 -0.79 0.24 3.31
N PRO A 68 -1.68 0.38 2.33
CA PRO A 68 -3.04 -0.16 2.45
C PRO A 68 -3.05 -1.67 2.18
N ASP A 69 -3.95 -2.36 2.87
CA ASP A 69 -4.34 -3.71 2.50
C ASP A 69 -5.46 -3.57 1.47
N GLN A 70 -5.25 -4.14 0.30
CA GLN A 70 -6.25 -4.06 -0.76
C GLN A 70 -7.55 -4.73 -0.32
N ARG A 71 -8.62 -4.32 -0.96
CA ARG A 71 -9.97 -4.83 -0.66
C ARG A 71 -9.96 -6.35 -0.60
N GLY A 72 -10.47 -6.92 0.49
CA GLY A 72 -10.50 -8.36 0.71
C GLY A 72 -9.22 -8.95 1.29
N ALA A 73 -8.14 -8.19 1.40
CA ALA A 73 -6.85 -8.67 1.85
C ALA A 73 -6.50 -8.15 3.24
N GLY A 74 -5.60 -8.86 3.91
CA GLY A 74 -5.04 -8.44 5.19
C GLY A 74 -6.10 -8.06 6.21
N ASP A 75 -5.96 -6.87 6.77
CA ASP A 75 -6.88 -6.35 7.77
C ASP A 75 -8.05 -5.57 7.20
N SER A 76 -8.15 -5.45 5.88
CA SER A 76 -9.33 -4.87 5.24
C SER A 76 -10.53 -5.79 5.41
N ARG A 77 -11.73 -5.22 5.53
CA ARG A 77 -12.96 -5.98 5.75
C ARG A 77 -14.03 -5.60 4.74
N PRO A 78 -14.87 -6.51 4.34
CA PRO A 78 -14.86 -7.94 4.68
C PRO A 78 -13.66 -8.65 4.07
N SER A 79 -13.28 -9.77 4.67
CA SER A 79 -12.13 -10.56 4.22
C SER A 79 -12.50 -11.42 3.03
N GLY A 80 -11.49 -11.73 2.22
CA GLY A 80 -11.60 -12.69 1.15
C GLY A 80 -12.20 -12.11 -0.12
N ARG A 81 -12.52 -12.97 -1.06
CA ARG A 81 -13.05 -12.56 -2.34
C ARG A 81 -14.48 -12.06 -2.22
N THR A 82 -14.73 -10.94 -2.86
CA THR A 82 -16.08 -10.43 -3.01
C THR A 82 -16.28 -9.99 -4.44
N ALA A 83 -17.55 -9.83 -4.84
CA ALA A 83 -17.88 -9.34 -6.17
C ALA A 83 -17.34 -7.92 -6.42
N ALA A 84 -17.04 -7.19 -5.36
CA ALA A 84 -16.53 -5.82 -5.47
C ALA A 84 -15.00 -5.76 -5.57
N ASN A 85 -14.31 -6.90 -5.58
CA ASN A 85 -12.83 -6.94 -5.62
C ASN A 85 -12.32 -6.90 -7.06
N HIS A 86 -12.74 -5.91 -7.82
CA HIS A 86 -12.24 -5.72 -9.17
C HIS A 86 -11.31 -4.50 -9.22
N LEU A 87 -10.55 -4.42 -10.29
CA LEU A 87 -9.48 -3.44 -10.40
C LEU A 87 -9.98 -2.00 -10.28
N ALA A 88 -11.12 -1.68 -10.87
CA ALA A 88 -11.67 -0.33 -10.77
C ALA A 88 -11.99 0.06 -9.32
N ALA A 89 -12.50 -0.89 -8.53
CA ALA A 89 -12.78 -0.63 -7.11
C ALA A 89 -11.49 -0.44 -6.33
N LEU A 90 -10.45 -1.22 -6.64
CA LEU A 90 -9.14 -1.07 -5.99
C LEU A 90 -8.56 0.30 -6.27
N VAL A 91 -8.61 0.76 -7.51
CA VAL A 91 -8.12 2.08 -7.88
C VAL A 91 -8.91 3.18 -7.18
N ALA A 92 -10.23 3.04 -7.12
CA ALA A 92 -11.07 4.01 -6.42
C ALA A 92 -10.75 4.08 -4.93
N ASP A 93 -10.46 2.93 -4.30
CA ASP A 93 -10.07 2.88 -2.90
C ASP A 93 -8.78 3.66 -2.66
N LEU A 94 -7.80 3.49 -3.54
CA LEU A 94 -6.51 4.19 -3.41
C LEU A 94 -6.67 5.69 -3.59
N GLU A 95 -7.48 6.11 -4.53
CA GLU A 95 -7.73 7.54 -4.73
C GLU A 95 -8.46 8.14 -3.53
N ALA A 96 -9.40 7.42 -2.95
CA ALA A 96 -10.06 7.85 -1.73
C ALA A 96 -9.07 8.00 -0.58
N LEU A 97 -8.12 7.08 -0.47
CA LEU A 97 -7.09 7.14 0.56
C LEU A 97 -6.20 8.36 0.37
N ARG A 98 -5.76 8.63 -0.86
CA ARG A 98 -4.96 9.82 -1.16
C ARG A 98 -5.69 11.08 -0.70
N ARG A 99 -6.96 11.20 -1.04
CA ARG A 99 -7.78 12.36 -0.67
C ARG A 99 -7.95 12.46 0.84
N HIS A 100 -8.17 11.33 1.49
CA HIS A 100 -8.31 11.29 2.94
C HIS A 100 -7.04 11.80 3.63
N LEU A 101 -5.87 11.46 3.08
CA LEU A 101 -4.59 11.89 3.61
C LEU A 101 -4.21 13.33 3.21
N GLY A 102 -4.97 13.94 2.32
CA GLY A 102 -4.68 15.29 1.86
C GLY A 102 -3.44 15.40 1.00
N LEU A 103 -3.01 14.30 0.38
CA LEU A 103 -1.82 14.30 -0.46
C LEU A 103 -2.17 14.72 -1.88
N GLU A 104 -1.42 15.66 -2.42
CA GLU A 104 -1.61 16.07 -3.81
C GLU A 104 -1.07 15.00 -4.76
N ARG A 105 0.10 14.47 -4.45
CA ARG A 105 0.76 13.44 -5.25
C ARG A 105 1.48 12.48 -4.35
N TRP A 106 1.73 11.30 -4.85
CA TRP A 106 2.57 10.30 -4.20
C TRP A 106 3.31 9.49 -5.25
N SER A 107 4.36 8.81 -4.82
CA SER A 107 5.07 7.84 -5.65
C SER A 107 4.52 6.45 -5.35
N LEU A 108 4.57 5.56 -6.33
CA LEU A 108 4.01 4.22 -6.20
C LEU A 108 5.11 3.17 -6.30
N LEU A 109 5.09 2.21 -5.38
CA LEU A 109 5.89 0.99 -5.51
C LEU A 109 4.93 -0.19 -5.52
N GLY A 110 4.89 -0.91 -6.63
CA GLY A 110 4.07 -2.11 -6.77
C GLY A 110 4.92 -3.33 -7.01
N GLY A 111 4.60 -4.44 -6.34
CA GLY A 111 5.27 -5.71 -6.52
C GLY A 111 4.31 -6.79 -6.96
N SER A 112 4.70 -7.61 -7.94
CA SER A 112 3.89 -8.70 -8.46
C SER A 112 2.50 -8.20 -8.88
N TRP A 113 1.42 -8.69 -8.28
CA TRP A 113 0.06 -8.19 -8.55
C TRP A 113 -0.05 -6.69 -8.32
N GLY A 114 0.70 -6.16 -7.36
CA GLY A 114 0.73 -4.71 -7.11
C GLY A 114 1.18 -3.90 -8.31
N THR A 115 1.92 -4.49 -9.26
CA THR A 115 2.30 -3.79 -10.50
C THR A 115 1.08 -3.50 -11.37
N VAL A 116 0.14 -4.43 -11.42
CA VAL A 116 -1.11 -4.26 -12.17
C VAL A 116 -1.92 -3.12 -11.56
N VAL A 117 -2.05 -3.13 -10.23
CA VAL A 117 -2.80 -2.10 -9.53
C VAL A 117 -2.14 -0.73 -9.69
N ALA A 118 -0.80 -0.68 -9.57
CA ALA A 118 -0.05 0.56 -9.72
C ALA A 118 -0.23 1.16 -11.12
N LEU A 119 -0.13 0.32 -12.15
CA LEU A 119 -0.31 0.78 -13.53
C LEU A 119 -1.74 1.27 -13.77
N ALA A 120 -2.72 0.55 -13.27
CA ALA A 120 -4.12 0.96 -13.39
C ALA A 120 -4.37 2.31 -12.71
N TYR A 121 -3.82 2.48 -11.50
CA TYR A 121 -3.94 3.75 -10.79
C TYR A 121 -3.26 4.88 -11.56
N ALA A 122 -2.03 4.66 -12.02
CA ALA A 122 -1.27 5.69 -12.73
C ALA A 122 -1.95 6.08 -14.04
N ARG A 123 -2.57 5.13 -14.72
CA ARG A 123 -3.31 5.40 -15.95
C ARG A 123 -4.54 6.25 -15.67
N GLN A 124 -5.25 5.96 -14.57
CA GLN A 124 -6.46 6.67 -14.21
C GLN A 124 -6.17 8.06 -13.62
N HIS A 125 -5.07 8.18 -12.87
CA HIS A 125 -4.74 9.40 -12.13
C HIS A 125 -3.28 9.81 -12.37
N PRO A 126 -2.89 10.09 -13.64
CA PRO A 126 -1.49 10.37 -13.93
C PRO A 126 -0.95 11.61 -13.22
N ASP A 127 -1.82 12.58 -12.93
CA ASP A 127 -1.41 13.81 -12.25
C ASP A 127 -1.13 13.62 -10.77
N ARG A 128 -1.44 12.43 -10.23
CA ARG A 128 -1.25 12.13 -8.82
C ARG A 128 -0.03 11.25 -8.56
N VAL A 129 0.70 10.89 -9.61
CA VAL A 129 1.85 10.00 -9.52
C VAL A 129 3.12 10.77 -9.80
N ALA A 130 4.01 10.83 -8.80
CA ALA A 130 5.30 11.47 -8.94
C ALA A 130 6.33 10.52 -9.54
N ARG A 131 6.36 9.27 -9.06
CA ARG A 131 7.26 8.21 -9.53
C ARG A 131 6.53 6.89 -9.52
N LEU A 132 6.93 6.00 -10.39
CA LEU A 132 6.32 4.67 -10.50
C LEU A 132 7.44 3.63 -10.54
N VAL A 133 7.48 2.77 -9.52
CA VAL A 133 8.46 1.69 -9.43
C VAL A 133 7.72 0.36 -9.44
N LEU A 134 8.09 -0.50 -10.36
CA LEU A 134 7.46 -1.81 -10.52
C LEU A 134 8.50 -2.90 -10.33
N ARG A 135 8.19 -3.88 -9.49
CA ARG A 135 9.08 -4.98 -9.18
C ARG A 135 8.39 -6.30 -9.45
N GLY A 136 9.07 -7.22 -10.15
CA GLY A 136 8.49 -8.51 -10.45
C GLY A 136 7.19 -8.38 -11.23
N ALA A 137 7.17 -7.53 -12.24
CA ALA A 137 5.97 -7.27 -13.01
C ALA A 137 5.47 -8.53 -13.72
N PHE A 138 4.16 -8.62 -13.87
CA PHE A 138 3.59 -9.67 -14.71
C PHE A 138 3.97 -9.42 -16.16
N ALA A 139 4.39 -10.46 -16.80
CA ALA A 139 4.74 -10.41 -18.21
C ALA A 139 3.51 -10.63 -19.09
#